data_32f01c2d88408829c047d32755dfded1
#
_entry.id   32f01c2d88408829c047d32755dfded1
#
_cell.length_a   1.000
_cell.length_b   1.000
_cell.length_c   1.000
_cell.angle_alpha   90.00
_cell.angle_beta   90.00
_cell.angle_gamma   90.00
#
_symmetry.space_group_name_H-M   'P 1'
#
loop_
_entity.id
_entity.type
_entity.pdbx_description
1 polymer ?
#
loop_
_entity_poly.entity_id
_entity_poly.type
_entity_poly.pdbx_seq_one_letter_code
_entity_poly.pdbx_strand_id
1 'polypeptide(L)'
;MGIKSLIGKTLCAALAAAMAVTTVGCGNEPQKESTGGGSDTKRVFHNYPVYNGVDFPLELWQKPEFKYCPENDCSDDTYDIKGLWLRNDYDGEESYAFAYLGTPKGVTEEKKTPAVLLVHGGGGTAYREWVRAWNDRGYIALAIDTEGHIPLKSGTINDGPATLYEKTEYNTPHNENYGDADRLPVEKTWMYYAVTTAITGNSFLHHYALADNQKIGICGISWGGVITSIVSGYDDRFAFSVPIYCTLNNQGTASNMGSYLNNHQKALVWDDDLGLSAVNTPILFLAGINDVNQTADTVTKTAEHCKNARVSLVKGFLHSHGHALAQNEPFAFADEIVFGKKTMITIDTELSDGATKGELSYTVPEGVAVDRAYIVYTENTVSEGSANWDYARIAAENGKLSYDLSSVAPAANEFYLYIAADNGMIVSTRIAKAKK
;
A
#
# COMPACT_ATOMS: atom_id res chain seq x y z
N MET A 1 -18.13 54.36 47.22
CA MET A 1 -17.90 53.28 48.16
C MET A 1 -17.49 52.06 47.36
N GLY A 2 -16.30 51.70 47.10
CA GLY A 2 -15.07 51.66 47.86
C GLY A 2 -14.94 50.34 48.59
N ILE A 3 -14.18 49.39 48.10
CA ILE A 3 -13.19 48.66 48.90
C ILE A 3 -12.33 47.81 47.94
N LYS A 4 -11.06 47.97 48.15
CA LYS A 4 -9.87 47.46 47.50
C LYS A 4 -9.57 45.98 47.79
N SER A 5 -8.93 45.31 46.80
CA SER A 5 -7.65 44.60 46.96
C SER A 5 -7.50 43.50 48.00
N LEU A 6 -7.11 42.32 47.56
CA LEU A 6 -5.86 41.71 48.09
C LEU A 6 -5.32 40.65 47.12
N ILE A 7 -4.06 40.82 46.77
CA ILE A 7 -3.22 39.91 45.99
C ILE A 7 -2.78 38.78 46.91
N GLY A 8 -3.00 37.54 46.51
CA GLY A 8 -2.44 36.34 47.14
C GLY A 8 -1.59 35.56 46.16
N LYS A 9 -0.26 35.79 46.20
CA LYS A 9 0.72 34.92 45.51
C LYS A 9 0.79 33.59 46.25
N THR A 10 0.46 32.50 45.58
CA THR A 10 0.78 31.17 46.10
C THR A 10 1.77 30.52 45.14
N LEU A 11 2.97 30.28 45.65
CA LEU A 11 4.04 29.49 45.06
C LEU A 11 3.55 28.03 44.89
N CYS A 12 3.51 27.50 43.69
CA CYS A 12 3.48 26.06 43.46
C CYS A 12 4.88 25.56 43.28
N ALA A 13 5.37 24.83 44.27
CA ALA A 13 6.61 24.06 44.19
C ALA A 13 6.39 22.86 43.30
N ALA A 14 7.24 22.72 42.26
CA ALA A 14 7.30 21.54 41.41
C ALA A 14 7.96 20.40 42.19
N LEU A 15 7.23 19.35 42.50
CA LEU A 15 7.80 18.04 42.86
C LEU A 15 8.15 17.30 41.60
N ALA A 16 9.45 17.21 41.29
CA ALA A 16 9.97 16.27 40.31
C ALA A 16 10.06 14.89 40.96
N ALA A 17 9.13 13.99 40.60
CA ALA A 17 9.27 12.58 40.92
C ALA A 17 10.17 11.94 39.84
N ALA A 18 11.41 11.63 40.23
CA ALA A 18 12.31 10.82 39.43
C ALA A 18 11.83 9.36 39.47
N MET A 19 11.20 8.89 38.38
CA MET A 19 11.06 7.47 38.15
C MET A 19 12.38 6.94 37.56
N ALA A 20 13.09 6.14 38.35
CA ALA A 20 14.23 5.37 37.88
C ALA A 20 13.70 4.26 36.96
N VAL A 21 13.86 4.45 35.66
CA VAL A 21 13.71 3.38 34.69
C VAL A 21 15.00 2.56 34.71
N THR A 22 14.92 1.36 35.25
CA THR A 22 15.99 0.36 35.10
C THR A 22 15.99 -0.10 33.65
N THR A 23 16.88 0.45 32.84
CA THR A 23 17.18 -0.09 31.50
C THR A 23 17.95 -1.39 31.68
N VAL A 24 17.26 -2.49 31.36
CA VAL A 24 17.96 -3.73 31.04
C VAL A 24 18.62 -3.51 29.68
N GLY A 25 19.90 -3.30 29.67
CA GLY A 25 20.68 -3.12 28.46
C GLY A 25 20.81 -4.46 27.72
N CYS A 26 20.07 -4.61 26.61
CA CYS A 26 20.51 -5.47 25.53
C CYS A 26 21.38 -4.59 24.62
N GLY A 27 22.68 -4.83 24.65
CA GLY A 27 23.62 -4.16 23.79
C GLY A 27 23.41 -4.59 22.34
N ASN A 28 22.90 -3.69 21.52
CA ASN A 28 23.02 -3.78 20.08
C ASN A 28 24.20 -2.88 19.66
N GLU A 29 25.31 -3.52 19.31
CA GLU A 29 26.37 -2.82 18.57
C GLU A 29 25.81 -2.39 17.20
N PRO A 30 26.16 -1.19 16.69
CA PRO A 30 25.75 -0.76 15.36
C PRO A 30 26.42 -1.65 14.31
N GLN A 31 25.63 -2.42 13.57
CA GLN A 31 26.13 -3.16 12.41
C GLN A 31 26.59 -2.18 11.34
N LYS A 32 27.84 -2.32 10.94
CA LYS A 32 28.46 -1.63 9.81
C LYS A 32 27.68 -1.97 8.53
N GLU A 33 27.28 -0.94 7.79
CA GLU A 33 26.85 -1.08 6.40
C GLU A 33 27.90 -1.83 5.59
N SER A 34 27.53 -3.00 5.08
CA SER A 34 28.36 -3.72 4.11
C SER A 34 27.84 -3.38 2.70
N THR A 35 28.64 -2.62 1.98
CA THR A 35 28.51 -2.43 0.55
C THR A 35 28.85 -3.74 -0.19
N GLY A 36 27.91 -4.25 -0.97
CA GLY A 36 28.14 -5.08 -2.13
C GLY A 36 28.66 -6.50 -1.92
N GLY A 37 27.81 -7.49 -2.13
CA GLY A 37 28.17 -8.88 -2.28
C GLY A 37 27.01 -9.76 -1.82
N GLY A 38 26.35 -10.47 -2.75
CA GLY A 38 25.23 -11.35 -2.46
C GLY A 38 25.58 -12.38 -1.39
N SER A 39 25.19 -12.13 -0.17
CA SER A 39 25.10 -13.15 0.87
C SER A 39 23.63 -13.43 1.10
N ASP A 40 23.25 -14.69 1.04
CA ASP A 40 21.93 -15.24 1.43
C ASP A 40 21.67 -15.02 2.95
N THR A 41 21.72 -13.78 3.41
CA THR A 41 21.30 -13.45 4.78
C THR A 41 19.78 -13.45 4.80
N LYS A 42 19.20 -14.48 5.40
CA LYS A 42 17.76 -14.54 5.65
C LYS A 42 17.33 -13.29 6.41
N ARG A 43 16.23 -12.67 5.95
CA ARG A 43 15.60 -11.57 6.67
C ARG A 43 15.20 -12.01 8.07
N VAL A 44 15.43 -11.16 9.03
CA VAL A 44 14.89 -11.31 10.39
C VAL A 44 13.56 -10.57 10.42
N PHE A 45 12.49 -11.26 10.83
CA PHE A 45 11.17 -10.70 10.93
C PHE A 45 10.87 -10.30 12.37
N HIS A 46 10.19 -9.16 12.50
CA HIS A 46 9.69 -8.65 13.77
C HIS A 46 8.19 -8.53 13.68
N ASN A 47 7.49 -8.87 14.74
CA ASN A 47 6.05 -8.67 14.83
C ASN A 47 5.79 -7.32 15.51
N TYR A 48 4.91 -6.52 14.94
CA TYR A 48 4.49 -5.22 15.50
C TYR A 48 3.00 -5.28 15.82
N PRO A 49 2.60 -5.97 16.89
CA PRO A 49 1.18 -6.25 17.15
C PRO A 49 0.38 -5.04 17.63
N VAL A 50 1.03 -3.91 17.91
CA VAL A 50 0.36 -2.72 18.47
C VAL A 50 0.78 -1.44 17.75
N TYR A 51 -0.17 -0.80 17.09
CA TYR A 51 -0.04 0.57 16.57
C TYR A 51 -1.30 1.36 16.89
N ASN A 52 -1.18 2.65 17.17
CA ASN A 52 -2.29 3.56 17.44
C ASN A 52 -3.32 2.99 18.44
N GLY A 53 -2.90 2.10 19.36
CA GLY A 53 -3.78 1.44 20.31
C GLY A 53 -4.57 0.26 19.76
N VAL A 54 -4.26 -0.20 18.54
CA VAL A 54 -4.85 -1.42 17.95
C VAL A 54 -3.94 -2.59 18.22
N ASP A 55 -4.49 -3.63 18.85
CA ASP A 55 -3.81 -4.87 19.18
C ASP A 55 -4.21 -5.99 18.22
N PHE A 56 -3.22 -6.79 17.80
CA PHE A 56 -3.46 -8.00 17.04
C PHE A 56 -2.90 -9.21 17.79
N PRO A 57 -3.68 -10.32 17.89
CA PRO A 57 -3.23 -11.53 18.56
C PRO A 57 -2.05 -12.17 17.80
N LEU A 58 -1.02 -12.60 18.52
CA LEU A 58 0.21 -13.16 17.93
C LEU A 58 -0.04 -14.46 17.13
N GLU A 59 -1.17 -15.10 17.35
CA GLU A 59 -1.61 -16.28 16.61
C GLU A 59 -1.77 -16.01 15.12
N LEU A 60 -2.05 -14.76 14.72
CA LEU A 60 -2.14 -14.38 13.31
C LEU A 60 -0.82 -14.58 12.55
N TRP A 61 0.33 -14.58 13.24
CA TRP A 61 1.65 -14.84 12.64
C TRP A 61 2.02 -16.33 12.61
N GLN A 62 1.14 -17.22 13.12
CA GLN A 62 1.31 -18.66 13.06
C GLN A 62 0.71 -19.21 11.76
N LYS A 63 0.92 -20.51 11.54
CA LYS A 63 0.28 -21.22 10.41
C LYS A 63 -1.23 -21.21 10.59
N PRO A 64 -1.99 -20.60 9.70
CA PRO A 64 -3.44 -20.53 9.84
C PRO A 64 -4.08 -21.89 9.50
N GLU A 65 -5.26 -22.13 10.07
CA GLU A 65 -6.15 -23.19 9.60
C GLU A 65 -6.76 -22.77 8.26
N PHE A 66 -6.89 -23.72 7.35
CA PHE A 66 -7.55 -23.51 6.07
C PHE A 66 -8.21 -24.79 5.57
N LYS A 67 -9.16 -24.64 4.68
CA LYS A 67 -9.82 -25.74 3.97
C LYS A 67 -9.96 -25.39 2.49
N TYR A 68 -9.91 -26.39 1.61
CA TYR A 68 -10.16 -26.17 0.18
C TYR A 68 -11.64 -25.93 -0.07
N CYS A 69 -11.93 -25.12 -1.09
CA CYS A 69 -13.26 -24.88 -1.64
C CYS A 69 -13.31 -25.46 -3.07
N PRO A 70 -13.63 -26.76 -3.23
CA PRO A 70 -13.60 -27.42 -4.54
C PRO A 70 -14.59 -26.84 -5.53
N GLU A 71 -15.68 -26.24 -5.05
CA GLU A 71 -16.68 -25.55 -5.87
C GLU A 71 -16.10 -24.39 -6.65
N ASN A 72 -15.05 -23.76 -6.10
CA ASN A 72 -14.32 -22.64 -6.71
C ASN A 72 -12.93 -23.05 -7.24
N ASP A 73 -12.71 -24.32 -7.54
CA ASP A 73 -11.53 -24.74 -8.31
C ASP A 73 -11.63 -24.19 -9.73
N CYS A 74 -10.64 -23.38 -10.12
CA CYS A 74 -10.53 -22.74 -11.43
C CYS A 74 -9.28 -23.22 -12.18
N SER A 75 -8.72 -24.37 -11.78
CA SER A 75 -7.58 -24.98 -12.42
C SER A 75 -7.92 -25.48 -13.84
N ASP A 76 -6.98 -25.34 -14.74
CA ASP A 76 -7.05 -25.79 -16.13
C ASP A 76 -5.68 -26.29 -16.62
N ASP A 77 -5.50 -26.51 -17.91
CA ASP A 77 -4.23 -26.96 -18.48
C ASP A 77 -3.08 -25.95 -18.29
N THR A 78 -3.40 -24.68 -18.11
CA THR A 78 -2.44 -23.57 -17.96
C THR A 78 -2.20 -23.19 -16.50
N TYR A 79 -3.27 -23.10 -15.71
CA TYR A 79 -3.25 -22.58 -14.36
C TYR A 79 -3.67 -23.63 -13.32
N ASP A 80 -3.01 -23.62 -12.14
CA ASP A 80 -3.45 -24.34 -10.94
C ASP A 80 -3.98 -23.30 -9.94
N ILE A 81 -5.30 -23.03 -9.97
CA ILE A 81 -5.96 -22.03 -9.15
C ILE A 81 -7.06 -22.68 -8.33
N LYS A 82 -6.88 -22.71 -7.02
CA LYS A 82 -7.80 -23.35 -6.07
C LYS A 82 -8.51 -22.34 -5.20
N GLY A 83 -9.79 -22.54 -4.96
CA GLY A 83 -10.53 -21.86 -3.92
C GLY A 83 -10.11 -22.35 -2.53
N LEU A 84 -9.95 -21.44 -1.59
CA LEU A 84 -9.62 -21.68 -0.19
C LEU A 84 -10.57 -20.93 0.73
N TRP A 85 -10.75 -21.48 1.92
CA TRP A 85 -11.28 -20.82 3.09
C TRP A 85 -10.15 -20.67 4.10
N LEU A 86 -9.75 -19.43 4.40
CA LEU A 86 -8.75 -19.10 5.43
C LEU A 86 -9.50 -18.76 6.72
N ARG A 87 -9.19 -19.45 7.83
CA ARG A 87 -9.81 -19.13 9.11
C ARG A 87 -9.41 -17.73 9.55
N ASN A 88 -10.41 -16.91 9.82
CA ASN A 88 -10.27 -15.58 10.41
C ASN A 88 -11.51 -15.33 11.27
N ASP A 89 -11.43 -15.72 12.55
CA ASP A 89 -12.55 -15.64 13.48
C ASP A 89 -13.04 -14.22 13.66
N TYR A 90 -14.35 -14.03 13.75
CA TYR A 90 -14.98 -12.73 13.89
C TYR A 90 -16.04 -12.74 14.98
N ASP A 91 -16.01 -11.73 15.85
CA ASP A 91 -16.94 -11.53 16.98
C ASP A 91 -17.07 -12.75 17.92
N GLY A 92 -15.97 -13.49 18.08
CA GLY A 92 -15.92 -14.69 18.92
C GLY A 92 -16.49 -15.95 18.27
N GLU A 93 -16.86 -15.89 17.01
CA GLU A 93 -17.35 -17.03 16.23
C GLU A 93 -16.31 -17.49 15.20
N GLU A 94 -16.32 -18.79 14.91
CA GLU A 94 -15.52 -19.37 13.84
C GLU A 94 -15.98 -18.77 12.50
N SER A 95 -15.06 -18.13 11.80
CA SER A 95 -15.32 -17.50 10.51
C SER A 95 -14.19 -17.76 9.53
N TYR A 96 -14.47 -17.59 8.24
CA TYR A 96 -13.53 -17.84 7.17
C TYR A 96 -13.62 -16.78 6.09
N ALA A 97 -12.46 -16.31 5.64
CA ALA A 97 -12.34 -15.48 4.46
C ALA A 97 -12.07 -16.35 3.22
N PHE A 98 -12.75 -16.07 2.13
CA PHE A 98 -12.48 -16.75 0.86
C PHE A 98 -11.15 -16.26 0.25
N ALA A 99 -10.43 -17.17 -0.43
CA ALA A 99 -9.24 -16.83 -1.20
C ALA A 99 -9.09 -17.69 -2.46
N TYR A 100 -8.46 -17.13 -3.50
CA TYR A 100 -7.91 -17.90 -4.59
C TYR A 100 -6.40 -18.07 -4.41
N LEU A 101 -5.91 -19.30 -4.38
CA LEU A 101 -4.49 -19.62 -4.42
C LEU A 101 -4.11 -20.12 -5.82
N GLY A 102 -3.25 -19.37 -6.50
CA GLY A 102 -2.65 -19.80 -7.77
C GLY A 102 -1.19 -20.17 -7.61
N THR A 103 -0.82 -21.34 -8.14
CA THR A 103 0.55 -21.82 -8.13
C THR A 103 1.05 -22.01 -9.58
N PRO A 104 2.15 -21.36 -10.00
CA PRO A 104 2.72 -21.57 -11.32
C PRO A 104 3.11 -23.03 -11.53
N LYS A 105 2.87 -23.57 -12.72
CA LYS A 105 3.21 -24.96 -13.03
C LYS A 105 4.72 -25.20 -12.97
N GLY A 106 5.10 -26.37 -12.45
CA GLY A 106 6.51 -26.78 -12.34
C GLY A 106 7.24 -26.22 -11.10
N VAL A 107 6.55 -25.55 -10.20
CA VAL A 107 7.09 -25.17 -8.88
C VAL A 107 7.11 -26.42 -7.99
N THR A 108 8.21 -26.63 -7.25
CA THR A 108 8.39 -27.74 -6.31
C THR A 108 8.95 -27.23 -4.98
N GLU A 109 8.96 -28.06 -3.95
CA GLU A 109 9.54 -27.70 -2.66
C GLU A 109 11.05 -27.44 -2.72
N GLU A 110 11.75 -28.09 -3.68
CA GLU A 110 13.18 -27.88 -3.94
C GLU A 110 13.43 -26.62 -4.77
N LYS A 111 12.43 -26.19 -5.55
CA LYS A 111 12.47 -24.98 -6.38
C LYS A 111 11.31 -24.07 -6.02
N LYS A 112 11.41 -23.47 -4.84
CA LYS A 112 10.44 -22.48 -4.37
C LYS A 112 10.43 -21.23 -5.24
N THR A 113 9.27 -20.56 -5.28
CA THR A 113 9.10 -19.34 -6.07
C THR A 113 8.59 -18.20 -5.17
N PRO A 114 8.82 -16.92 -5.55
CA PRO A 114 8.23 -15.78 -4.85
C PRO A 114 6.72 -15.87 -4.78
N ALA A 115 6.14 -15.15 -3.83
CA ALA A 115 4.69 -15.08 -3.69
C ALA A 115 4.19 -13.63 -3.52
N VAL A 116 2.90 -13.44 -3.76
CA VAL A 116 2.22 -12.15 -3.56
C VAL A 116 0.84 -12.36 -2.94
N LEU A 117 0.55 -11.56 -1.93
CA LEU A 117 -0.79 -11.40 -1.38
C LEU A 117 -1.51 -10.30 -2.14
N LEU A 118 -2.73 -10.56 -2.61
CA LEU A 118 -3.54 -9.66 -3.42
C LEU A 118 -4.80 -9.26 -2.65
N VAL A 119 -5.04 -7.96 -2.48
CA VAL A 119 -6.16 -7.42 -1.70
C VAL A 119 -7.04 -6.55 -2.57
N HIS A 120 -8.31 -6.94 -2.77
CA HIS A 120 -9.26 -6.23 -3.62
C HIS A 120 -9.73 -4.90 -3.01
N GLY A 121 -10.28 -4.03 -3.86
CA GLY A 121 -10.95 -2.78 -3.45
C GLY A 121 -12.39 -3.01 -3.02
N GLY A 122 -13.00 -1.97 -2.47
CA GLY A 122 -14.37 -2.01 -1.97
C GLY A 122 -15.38 -2.50 -3.01
N GLY A 123 -16.33 -3.34 -2.57
CA GLY A 123 -17.32 -3.99 -3.42
C GLY A 123 -16.73 -5.03 -4.38
N GLY A 124 -15.48 -5.44 -4.17
CA GLY A 124 -14.81 -6.49 -4.92
C GLY A 124 -14.89 -7.86 -4.25
N THR A 125 -14.03 -8.75 -4.70
CA THR A 125 -13.82 -10.09 -4.14
C THR A 125 -12.42 -10.58 -4.54
N ALA A 126 -12.04 -11.81 -4.22
CA ALA A 126 -10.83 -12.44 -4.76
C ALA A 126 -10.96 -12.61 -6.28
N TYR A 127 -10.00 -12.05 -7.05
CA TYR A 127 -10.03 -12.11 -8.52
C TYR A 127 -9.04 -13.14 -9.07
N ARG A 128 -9.55 -14.16 -9.76
CA ARG A 128 -8.71 -15.18 -10.43
C ARG A 128 -7.89 -14.60 -11.58
N GLU A 129 -8.38 -13.55 -12.26
CA GLU A 129 -7.64 -12.87 -13.34
C GLU A 129 -6.37 -12.21 -12.79
N TRP A 130 -6.45 -11.67 -11.61
CA TRP A 130 -5.29 -11.06 -10.94
C TRP A 130 -4.29 -12.13 -10.50
N VAL A 131 -4.80 -13.25 -9.98
CA VAL A 131 -3.96 -14.43 -9.67
C VAL A 131 -3.23 -14.93 -10.93
N ARG A 132 -3.93 -15.06 -12.06
CA ARG A 132 -3.32 -15.48 -13.35
C ARG A 132 -2.20 -14.54 -13.77
N ALA A 133 -2.41 -13.23 -13.73
CA ALA A 133 -1.42 -12.24 -14.12
C ALA A 133 -0.10 -12.35 -13.32
N TRP A 134 -0.18 -12.70 -12.03
CA TRP A 134 1.02 -12.95 -11.23
C TRP A 134 1.61 -14.34 -11.46
N ASN A 135 0.78 -15.38 -11.69
CA ASN A 135 1.27 -16.70 -12.06
C ASN A 135 2.06 -16.67 -13.37
N ASP A 136 1.61 -15.91 -14.38
CA ASP A 136 2.30 -15.73 -15.66
C ASP A 136 3.71 -15.14 -15.50
N ARG A 137 3.95 -14.45 -14.39
CA ARG A 137 5.27 -13.89 -14.02
C ARG A 137 6.07 -14.78 -13.08
N GLY A 138 5.54 -15.97 -12.76
CA GLY A 138 6.22 -16.97 -11.93
C GLY A 138 6.03 -16.78 -10.43
N TYR A 139 5.08 -15.95 -9.98
CA TYR A 139 4.74 -15.81 -8.58
C TYR A 139 3.59 -16.74 -8.18
N ILE A 140 3.68 -17.35 -6.99
CA ILE A 140 2.49 -17.83 -6.30
C ILE A 140 1.65 -16.60 -5.92
N ALA A 141 0.35 -16.65 -6.17
CA ALA A 141 -0.54 -15.54 -5.86
C ALA A 141 -1.70 -16.02 -4.97
N LEU A 142 -1.93 -15.29 -3.87
CA LEU A 142 -3.06 -15.50 -2.98
C LEU A 142 -3.93 -14.26 -2.99
N ALA A 143 -5.07 -14.31 -3.70
CA ALA A 143 -6.06 -13.24 -3.69
C ALA A 143 -7.09 -13.53 -2.59
N ILE A 144 -7.18 -12.64 -1.59
CA ILE A 144 -8.11 -12.78 -0.46
C ILE A 144 -9.35 -11.94 -0.66
N ASP A 145 -10.48 -12.40 -0.14
CA ASP A 145 -11.67 -11.60 0.08
C ASP A 145 -11.66 -10.97 1.47
N THR A 146 -12.13 -9.72 1.57
CA THR A 146 -12.16 -8.95 2.83
C THR A 146 -13.56 -8.46 3.20
N GLU A 147 -14.59 -8.79 2.41
CA GLU A 147 -15.96 -8.30 2.58
C GLU A 147 -17.01 -9.40 2.70
N GLY A 148 -16.59 -10.66 2.88
CA GLY A 148 -17.48 -11.80 2.99
C GLY A 148 -18.13 -12.20 1.67
N HIS A 149 -17.38 -12.11 0.57
CA HIS A 149 -17.83 -12.45 -0.76
C HIS A 149 -17.19 -13.75 -1.27
N ILE A 150 -17.97 -14.51 -2.05
CA ILE A 150 -17.51 -15.68 -2.78
C ILE A 150 -17.61 -15.36 -4.26
N PRO A 151 -16.52 -15.36 -5.04
CA PRO A 151 -16.58 -15.05 -6.46
C PRO A 151 -17.39 -16.11 -7.24
N LEU A 152 -18.27 -15.66 -8.12
CA LEU A 152 -18.96 -16.53 -9.06
C LEU A 152 -18.01 -17.00 -10.15
N LYS A 153 -18.16 -18.26 -10.59
CA LYS A 153 -17.32 -18.81 -11.69
C LYS A 153 -17.47 -18.07 -13.00
N SER A 154 -18.63 -17.49 -13.26
CA SER A 154 -18.92 -16.66 -14.44
C SER A 154 -18.47 -15.21 -14.28
N GLY A 155 -18.24 -14.74 -13.04
CA GLY A 155 -17.86 -13.36 -12.76
C GLY A 155 -16.44 -13.04 -13.25
N THR A 156 -16.21 -11.80 -13.66
CA THR A 156 -14.91 -11.27 -14.08
C THR A 156 -14.60 -9.96 -13.38
N ILE A 157 -13.33 -9.58 -13.38
CA ILE A 157 -12.83 -8.35 -12.73
C ILE A 157 -13.51 -7.05 -13.21
N ASN A 158 -14.22 -7.10 -14.33
CA ASN A 158 -14.95 -5.96 -14.90
C ASN A 158 -16.46 -6.01 -14.64
N ASP A 159 -16.95 -7.04 -13.93
CA ASP A 159 -18.38 -7.20 -13.67
C ASP A 159 -18.82 -6.40 -12.43
N GLY A 160 -20.12 -6.08 -12.40
CA GLY A 160 -20.73 -5.47 -11.21
C GLY A 160 -21.08 -6.51 -10.15
N PRO A 161 -21.38 -6.08 -8.91
CA PRO A 161 -21.59 -6.96 -7.75
C PRO A 161 -22.58 -8.12 -7.98
N ALA A 162 -23.67 -7.88 -8.69
CA ALA A 162 -24.73 -8.88 -8.90
C ALA A 162 -24.29 -10.09 -9.76
N THR A 163 -23.25 -9.95 -10.54
CA THR A 163 -22.72 -11.00 -11.44
C THR A 163 -21.28 -11.40 -11.07
N LEU A 164 -20.68 -10.70 -10.12
CA LEU A 164 -19.30 -10.91 -9.70
C LEU A 164 -19.20 -11.93 -8.57
N TYR A 165 -20.03 -11.83 -7.55
CA TYR A 165 -19.95 -12.65 -6.33
C TYR A 165 -21.33 -12.89 -5.69
N GLU A 166 -21.35 -13.82 -4.74
CA GLU A 166 -22.40 -14.01 -3.75
C GLU A 166 -21.85 -13.81 -2.34
N LYS A 167 -22.74 -13.70 -1.35
CA LYS A 167 -22.33 -13.57 0.05
C LYS A 167 -21.96 -14.92 0.64
N THR A 168 -20.95 -14.95 1.50
CA THR A 168 -20.63 -16.13 2.30
C THR A 168 -21.72 -16.43 3.33
N GLU A 169 -21.80 -17.69 3.76
CA GLU A 169 -22.60 -18.10 4.91
C GLU A 169 -21.96 -17.78 6.26
N TYR A 170 -20.65 -17.50 6.27
CA TYR A 170 -19.92 -17.16 7.48
C TYR A 170 -20.29 -15.77 7.99
N ASN A 171 -20.26 -15.61 9.32
CA ASN A 171 -20.40 -14.32 9.95
C ASN A 171 -19.16 -13.47 9.67
N THR A 172 -19.27 -12.48 8.79
CA THR A 172 -18.20 -11.57 8.39
C THR A 172 -18.72 -10.13 8.40
N PRO A 173 -17.92 -9.15 8.79
CA PRO A 173 -18.32 -7.74 8.71
C PRO A 173 -18.34 -7.25 7.26
N HIS A 174 -19.17 -6.25 7.01
CA HIS A 174 -19.25 -5.56 5.73
C HIS A 174 -18.50 -4.23 5.79
N ASN A 175 -17.97 -3.81 4.66
CA ASN A 175 -17.36 -2.49 4.51
C ASN A 175 -18.45 -1.40 4.58
N GLU A 176 -18.43 -0.63 5.66
CA GLU A 176 -19.31 0.51 5.90
C GLU A 176 -18.58 1.86 5.76
N ASN A 177 -17.46 1.91 5.04
CA ASN A 177 -16.65 3.12 4.88
C ASN A 177 -16.31 3.78 6.24
N TYR A 178 -15.84 2.99 7.21
CA TYR A 178 -15.57 3.36 8.61
C TYR A 178 -16.80 3.61 9.50
N GLY A 179 -18.03 3.53 8.99
CA GLY A 179 -19.24 3.82 9.77
C GLY A 179 -19.48 2.89 10.96
N ASP A 180 -18.93 1.69 10.94
CA ASP A 180 -18.94 0.73 12.05
C ASP A 180 -18.06 1.18 13.23
N ALA A 181 -16.99 1.95 12.99
CA ALA A 181 -16.07 2.42 14.02
C ALA A 181 -16.74 3.30 15.09
N ASP A 182 -17.82 4.00 14.77
CA ASP A 182 -18.56 4.80 15.73
C ASP A 182 -19.40 3.96 16.70
N ARG A 183 -19.78 2.75 16.30
CA ARG A 183 -20.74 1.88 16.98
C ARG A 183 -20.10 0.68 17.66
N LEU A 184 -18.99 0.20 17.11
CA LEU A 184 -18.33 -1.04 17.52
C LEU A 184 -16.96 -0.76 18.16
N PRO A 185 -16.49 -1.66 19.05
CA PRO A 185 -15.08 -1.72 19.41
C PRO A 185 -14.23 -1.97 18.17
N VAL A 186 -12.96 -1.56 18.18
CA VAL A 186 -12.08 -1.64 17.01
C VAL A 186 -11.94 -3.07 16.50
N GLU A 187 -11.89 -4.06 17.40
CA GLU A 187 -11.73 -5.48 17.09
C GLU A 187 -12.95 -6.11 16.37
N LYS A 188 -14.08 -5.38 16.37
CA LYS A 188 -15.31 -5.81 15.70
C LYS A 188 -15.62 -5.00 14.45
N THR A 189 -14.70 -4.09 14.05
CA THR A 189 -14.87 -3.30 12.81
C THR A 189 -14.44 -4.09 11.59
N TRP A 190 -15.01 -3.74 10.43
CA TRP A 190 -14.61 -4.32 9.16
C TRP A 190 -13.11 -4.11 8.88
N MET A 191 -12.56 -2.92 9.15
CA MET A 191 -11.15 -2.66 8.89
C MET A 191 -10.24 -3.59 9.71
N TYR A 192 -10.59 -3.86 10.97
CA TYR A 192 -9.85 -4.83 11.78
C TYR A 192 -9.89 -6.23 11.14
N TYR A 193 -11.07 -6.70 10.75
CA TYR A 193 -11.24 -7.99 10.07
C TYR A 193 -10.44 -8.06 8.76
N ALA A 194 -10.45 -7.00 7.95
CA ALA A 194 -9.73 -6.93 6.70
C ALA A 194 -8.20 -6.98 6.90
N VAL A 195 -7.69 -6.26 7.90
CA VAL A 195 -6.26 -6.28 8.27
C VAL A 195 -5.86 -7.64 8.81
N THR A 196 -6.65 -8.25 9.70
CA THR A 196 -6.36 -9.60 10.21
C THR A 196 -6.41 -10.66 9.11
N THR A 197 -7.33 -10.54 8.14
CA THR A 197 -7.37 -11.41 6.96
C THR A 197 -6.07 -11.28 6.13
N ALA A 198 -5.55 -10.08 5.95
CA ALA A 198 -4.31 -9.86 5.22
C ALA A 198 -3.09 -10.44 5.96
N ILE A 199 -3.00 -10.27 7.29
CA ILE A 199 -1.94 -10.87 8.12
C ILE A 199 -2.02 -12.41 8.04
N THR A 200 -3.22 -12.97 8.15
CA THR A 200 -3.48 -14.41 8.02
C THR A 200 -3.09 -14.94 6.64
N GLY A 201 -3.43 -14.20 5.57
CA GLY A 201 -3.02 -14.53 4.19
C GLY A 201 -1.50 -14.55 4.01
N ASN A 202 -0.80 -13.56 4.59
CA ASN A 202 0.66 -13.55 4.60
C ASN A 202 1.22 -14.75 5.38
N SER A 203 0.65 -15.06 6.54
CA SER A 203 1.06 -16.21 7.35
C SER A 203 0.83 -17.53 6.62
N PHE A 204 -0.27 -17.65 5.85
CA PHE A 204 -0.50 -18.79 4.97
C PHE A 204 0.64 -18.94 3.96
N LEU A 205 0.99 -17.86 3.24
CA LEU A 205 2.08 -17.88 2.25
C LEU A 205 3.44 -18.21 2.87
N HIS A 206 3.72 -17.73 4.08
CA HIS A 206 4.96 -18.04 4.82
C HIS A 206 5.10 -19.54 5.17
N HIS A 207 3.98 -20.21 5.35
CA HIS A 207 3.94 -21.65 5.68
C HIS A 207 3.61 -22.53 4.47
N TYR A 208 3.36 -21.94 3.30
CA TYR A 208 3.11 -22.69 2.08
C TYR A 208 4.41 -23.27 1.54
N ALA A 209 4.47 -24.60 1.41
CA ALA A 209 5.71 -25.33 1.14
C ALA A 209 6.42 -24.90 -0.16
N LEU A 210 5.65 -24.43 -1.15
CA LEU A 210 6.15 -24.03 -2.46
C LEU A 210 6.60 -22.56 -2.53
N ALA A 211 6.25 -21.72 -1.53
CA ALA A 211 6.61 -20.31 -1.51
C ALA A 211 8.01 -20.08 -0.92
N ASP A 212 8.78 -19.20 -1.53
CA ASP A 212 9.99 -18.63 -0.92
C ASP A 212 9.56 -17.54 0.08
N ASN A 213 9.57 -17.88 1.35
CA ASN A 213 9.09 -17.00 2.41
C ASN A 213 9.93 -15.74 2.62
N GLN A 214 11.09 -15.62 1.98
CA GLN A 214 11.90 -14.40 1.97
C GLN A 214 11.48 -13.43 0.85
N LYS A 215 10.57 -13.85 -0.04
CA LYS A 215 10.20 -13.17 -1.27
C LYS A 215 8.68 -13.07 -1.42
N ILE A 216 8.00 -12.72 -0.34
CA ILE A 216 6.55 -12.51 -0.33
C ILE A 216 6.28 -11.02 -0.34
N GLY A 217 5.49 -10.55 -1.30
CA GLY A 217 5.01 -9.17 -1.37
C GLY A 217 3.52 -9.06 -1.13
N ILE A 218 3.04 -7.83 -1.09
CA ILE A 218 1.61 -7.50 -1.02
C ILE A 218 1.28 -6.45 -2.08
N CYS A 219 0.12 -6.61 -2.74
CA CYS A 219 -0.41 -5.63 -3.68
C CYS A 219 -1.92 -5.48 -3.46
N GLY A 220 -2.37 -4.26 -3.29
CA GLY A 220 -3.78 -3.99 -3.02
C GLY A 220 -4.32 -2.80 -3.81
N ILE A 221 -5.63 -2.81 -4.09
CA ILE A 221 -6.31 -1.83 -4.94
C ILE A 221 -7.36 -1.09 -4.12
N SER A 222 -7.38 0.25 -4.16
CA SER A 222 -8.41 1.08 -3.51
C SER A 222 -8.48 0.80 -2.00
N TRP A 223 -9.61 0.33 -1.45
CA TRP A 223 -9.67 -0.15 -0.07
C TRP A 223 -8.60 -1.21 0.24
N GLY A 224 -8.34 -2.12 -0.71
CA GLY A 224 -7.25 -3.08 -0.59
C GLY A 224 -5.87 -2.41 -0.57
N GLY A 225 -5.71 -1.27 -1.23
CA GLY A 225 -4.53 -0.42 -1.14
C GLY A 225 -4.37 0.20 0.26
N VAL A 226 -5.46 0.70 0.86
CA VAL A 226 -5.48 1.17 2.25
C VAL A 226 -5.07 0.06 3.21
N ILE A 227 -5.68 -1.13 3.08
CA ILE A 227 -5.33 -2.32 3.88
C ILE A 227 -3.85 -2.68 3.67
N THR A 228 -3.35 -2.63 2.43
CA THR A 228 -1.95 -2.89 2.09
C THR A 228 -1.00 -1.93 2.82
N SER A 229 -1.30 -0.63 2.84
CA SER A 229 -0.50 0.36 3.58
C SER A 229 -0.54 0.12 5.08
N ILE A 230 -1.72 -0.09 5.65
CA ILE A 230 -1.89 -0.36 7.09
C ILE A 230 -1.10 -1.62 7.48
N VAL A 231 -1.32 -2.73 6.77
CA VAL A 231 -0.71 -4.01 7.11
C VAL A 231 0.81 -4.00 6.92
N SER A 232 1.33 -3.20 5.99
CA SER A 232 2.78 -3.01 5.84
C SER A 232 3.43 -2.39 7.08
N GLY A 233 2.67 -1.63 7.87
CA GLY A 233 3.11 -1.09 9.16
C GLY A 233 3.06 -2.12 10.30
N TYR A 234 2.16 -3.10 10.26
CA TYR A 234 2.01 -4.12 11.29
C TYR A 234 2.79 -5.42 11.01
N ASP A 235 3.08 -5.72 9.75
CA ASP A 235 3.71 -6.98 9.33
C ASP A 235 4.94 -6.71 8.45
N ASP A 236 6.13 -6.76 9.04
CA ASP A 236 7.41 -6.49 8.38
C ASP A 236 7.95 -7.66 7.56
N ARG A 237 7.20 -8.76 7.45
CA ARG A 237 7.58 -9.95 6.68
C ARG A 237 7.48 -9.74 5.16
N PHE A 238 6.83 -8.68 4.69
CA PHE A 238 6.75 -8.41 3.26
C PHE A 238 8.08 -7.95 2.68
N ALA A 239 8.47 -8.53 1.55
CA ALA A 239 9.65 -8.13 0.80
C ALA A 239 9.41 -6.83 0.02
N PHE A 240 8.17 -6.60 -0.43
CA PHE A 240 7.73 -5.38 -1.11
C PHE A 240 6.24 -5.14 -0.85
N SER A 241 5.80 -3.90 -1.07
CA SER A 241 4.40 -3.48 -0.94
C SER A 241 4.01 -2.58 -2.11
N VAL A 242 2.82 -2.80 -2.68
CA VAL A 242 2.30 -1.99 -3.80
C VAL A 242 0.86 -1.58 -3.53
N PRO A 243 0.64 -0.49 -2.80
CA PRO A 243 -0.69 0.11 -2.66
C PRO A 243 -1.05 0.89 -3.93
N ILE A 244 -2.16 0.49 -4.57
CA ILE A 244 -2.70 1.11 -5.78
C ILE A 244 -3.95 1.92 -5.41
N TYR A 245 -4.03 3.17 -5.85
CA TYR A 245 -5.09 4.11 -5.45
C TYR A 245 -5.22 4.19 -3.93
N CYS A 246 -4.12 4.28 -3.23
CA CYS A 246 -4.11 4.22 -1.77
C CYS A 246 -3.42 5.43 -1.18
N THR A 247 -3.94 5.80 -0.03
CA THR A 247 -3.30 6.75 0.87
C THR A 247 -3.78 6.49 2.30
N LEU A 248 -2.95 6.83 3.27
CA LEU A 248 -3.34 7.02 4.65
C LEU A 248 -3.60 8.51 4.88
N ASN A 249 -2.82 9.34 5.21
CA ASN A 249 -2.92 10.82 5.37
C ASN A 249 -4.20 11.51 4.87
N ASN A 250 -5.35 10.91 5.19
CA ASN A 250 -6.67 11.35 4.70
C ASN A 250 -7.29 12.43 5.57
N GLN A 251 -6.82 12.61 6.81
CA GLN A 251 -7.38 13.56 7.74
C GLN A 251 -7.30 15.00 7.19
N GLY A 252 -8.45 15.65 7.14
CA GLY A 252 -8.53 17.04 6.67
C GLY A 252 -8.44 17.22 5.15
N THR A 253 -8.47 16.14 4.35
CA THR A 253 -8.46 16.23 2.89
C THR A 253 -9.87 16.34 2.31
N ALA A 254 -9.96 16.84 1.07
CA ALA A 254 -11.22 16.93 0.32
C ALA A 254 -11.56 15.64 -0.46
N SER A 255 -10.76 14.58 -0.33
CA SER A 255 -11.01 13.30 -0.98
C SER A 255 -12.23 12.57 -0.40
N ASN A 256 -12.82 11.66 -1.17
CA ASN A 256 -13.90 10.81 -0.65
C ASN A 256 -13.43 10.00 0.57
N MET A 257 -12.21 9.46 0.53
CA MET A 257 -11.62 8.70 1.64
C MET A 257 -11.42 9.60 2.86
N GLY A 258 -10.92 10.83 2.67
CA GLY A 258 -10.82 11.83 3.73
C GLY A 258 -12.17 12.19 4.34
N SER A 259 -13.21 12.29 3.51
CA SER A 259 -14.59 12.53 3.98
C SER A 259 -15.09 11.38 4.86
N TYR A 260 -14.88 10.11 4.46
CA TYR A 260 -15.24 8.96 5.30
C TYR A 260 -14.51 8.99 6.64
N LEU A 261 -13.20 9.20 6.63
CA LEU A 261 -12.40 9.22 7.85
C LEU A 261 -12.76 10.38 8.78
N ASN A 262 -12.96 11.59 8.23
CA ASN A 262 -13.31 12.77 8.99
C ASN A 262 -14.70 12.69 9.64
N ASN A 263 -15.62 11.96 9.01
CA ASN A 263 -16.95 11.72 9.57
C ASN A 263 -16.95 10.65 10.69
N HIS A 264 -15.90 9.84 10.79
CA HIS A 264 -15.80 8.71 11.72
C HIS A 264 -14.51 8.81 12.56
N GLN A 265 -14.49 9.69 13.54
CA GLN A 265 -13.29 10.05 14.31
C GLN A 265 -12.63 8.87 15.05
N LYS A 266 -13.38 7.84 15.42
CA LYS A 266 -12.81 6.63 16.02
C LYS A 266 -12.02 5.79 15.04
N ALA A 267 -12.25 5.96 13.73
CA ALA A 267 -11.51 5.29 12.68
C ALA A 267 -10.12 5.90 12.43
N LEU A 268 -9.78 7.04 13.05
CA LEU A 268 -8.45 7.67 12.91
C LEU A 268 -7.29 6.77 13.34
N VAL A 269 -7.55 5.72 14.13
CA VAL A 269 -6.55 4.70 14.46
C VAL A 269 -6.01 3.97 13.22
N TRP A 270 -6.74 4.02 12.10
CA TRP A 270 -6.37 3.42 10.83
C TRP A 270 -5.64 4.36 9.86
N ASP A 271 -5.57 5.66 10.17
CA ASP A 271 -4.76 6.63 9.42
C ASP A 271 -3.33 6.65 10.00
N ASP A 272 -2.63 5.53 9.86
CA ASP A 272 -1.43 5.19 10.62
C ASP A 272 -0.13 5.54 9.89
N ASP A 273 0.40 6.72 10.16
CA ASP A 273 1.71 7.15 9.69
C ASP A 273 2.86 6.49 10.45
N LEU A 274 2.63 6.08 11.71
CA LEU A 274 3.68 5.52 12.58
C LEU A 274 4.13 4.16 12.06
N GLY A 275 3.18 3.31 11.67
CA GLY A 275 3.48 2.00 11.11
C GLY A 275 4.37 2.08 9.87
N LEU A 276 4.01 2.92 8.91
CA LEU A 276 4.77 3.13 7.68
C LEU A 276 6.16 3.72 7.93
N SER A 277 6.28 4.64 8.90
CA SER A 277 7.58 5.26 9.24
C SER A 277 8.55 4.29 9.93
N ALA A 278 8.03 3.23 10.54
CA ALA A 278 8.82 2.24 11.26
C ALA A 278 9.44 1.18 10.33
N VAL A 279 8.83 0.87 9.19
CA VAL A 279 9.27 -0.22 8.31
C VAL A 279 10.28 0.23 7.26
N ASN A 280 11.09 -0.73 6.80
CA ASN A 280 12.07 -0.55 5.73
C ASN A 280 11.64 -1.25 4.43
N THR A 281 10.46 -1.84 4.39
CA THR A 281 9.91 -2.50 3.21
C THR A 281 9.88 -1.53 2.02
N PRO A 282 10.44 -1.89 0.86
CA PRO A 282 10.27 -1.10 -0.36
C PRO A 282 8.79 -0.99 -0.73
N ILE A 283 8.32 0.23 -0.99
CA ILE A 283 6.91 0.51 -1.30
C ILE A 283 6.83 1.28 -2.61
N LEU A 284 5.94 0.86 -3.51
CA LEU A 284 5.55 1.61 -4.71
C LEU A 284 4.10 2.08 -4.57
N PHE A 285 3.89 3.38 -4.44
CA PHE A 285 2.58 4.00 -4.54
C PHE A 285 2.24 4.29 -6.00
N LEU A 286 1.15 3.70 -6.49
CA LEU A 286 0.67 3.88 -7.87
C LEU A 286 -0.72 4.50 -7.84
N ALA A 287 -0.91 5.68 -8.44
CA ALA A 287 -2.17 6.40 -8.38
C ALA A 287 -2.47 7.21 -9.64
N GLY A 288 -3.76 7.44 -9.89
CA GLY A 288 -4.22 8.39 -10.89
C GLY A 288 -4.20 9.82 -10.35
N ILE A 289 -3.72 10.79 -11.13
CA ILE A 289 -3.65 12.18 -10.67
C ILE A 289 -5.02 12.88 -10.54
N ASN A 290 -6.05 12.33 -11.17
CA ASN A 290 -7.42 12.83 -11.10
C ASN A 290 -8.33 11.94 -10.26
N ASP A 291 -7.77 11.14 -9.37
CA ASP A 291 -8.54 10.28 -8.48
C ASP A 291 -9.20 11.13 -7.38
N VAL A 292 -10.53 11.11 -7.33
CA VAL A 292 -11.31 11.84 -6.33
C VAL A 292 -11.50 11.03 -5.03
N ASN A 293 -11.29 9.73 -5.08
CA ASN A 293 -11.40 8.88 -3.90
C ASN A 293 -10.19 9.04 -3.00
N GLN A 294 -9.00 9.12 -3.64
CA GLN A 294 -7.71 9.25 -2.95
C GLN A 294 -6.83 10.18 -3.76
N THR A 295 -6.80 11.44 -3.36
CA THR A 295 -6.15 12.49 -4.14
C THR A 295 -4.63 12.34 -4.17
N ALA A 296 -4.01 12.79 -5.26
CA ALA A 296 -2.58 12.61 -5.50
C ALA A 296 -1.68 13.28 -4.44
N ASP A 297 -2.14 14.36 -3.80
CA ASP A 297 -1.44 15.02 -2.69
C ASP A 297 -1.38 14.12 -1.45
N THR A 298 -2.46 13.40 -1.13
CA THR A 298 -2.46 12.48 0.01
C THR A 298 -1.56 11.27 -0.24
N VAL A 299 -1.53 10.76 -1.48
CA VAL A 299 -0.59 9.71 -1.89
C VAL A 299 0.86 10.17 -1.70
N THR A 300 1.18 11.39 -2.13
CA THR A 300 2.51 11.98 -1.95
C THR A 300 2.87 12.11 -0.46
N LYS A 301 1.97 12.63 0.37
CA LYS A 301 2.18 12.76 1.82
C LYS A 301 2.38 11.40 2.49
N THR A 302 1.58 10.40 2.14
CA THR A 302 1.76 9.03 2.66
C THR A 302 3.14 8.49 2.30
N ALA A 303 3.60 8.70 1.05
CA ALA A 303 4.92 8.27 0.62
C ALA A 303 6.07 8.97 1.37
N GLU A 304 5.87 10.21 1.85
CA GLU A 304 6.86 10.94 2.65
C GLU A 304 7.15 10.31 4.01
N HIS A 305 6.20 9.56 4.58
CA HIS A 305 6.41 8.84 5.83
C HIS A 305 7.24 7.56 5.65
N CYS A 306 7.38 7.07 4.43
CA CYS A 306 8.07 5.81 4.15
C CYS A 306 9.55 6.03 3.82
N LYS A 307 10.44 5.21 4.39
CA LYS A 307 11.90 5.32 4.14
C LYS A 307 12.30 4.93 2.71
N ASN A 308 11.60 3.97 2.12
CA ASN A 308 11.93 3.37 0.83
C ASN A 308 10.72 3.43 -0.12
N ALA A 309 10.09 4.59 -0.27
CA ALA A 309 8.95 4.76 -1.16
C ALA A 309 9.36 5.25 -2.54
N ARG A 310 8.69 4.70 -3.56
CA ARG A 310 8.62 5.25 -4.91
C ARG A 310 7.18 5.65 -5.19
N VAL A 311 7.00 6.63 -6.08
CA VAL A 311 5.68 7.11 -6.49
C VAL A 311 5.58 7.04 -8.01
N SER A 312 4.43 6.59 -8.50
CA SER A 312 4.05 6.67 -9.90
C SER A 312 2.66 7.32 -10.01
N LEU A 313 2.63 8.59 -10.38
CA LEU A 313 1.41 9.36 -10.61
C LEU A 313 1.09 9.34 -12.10
N VAL A 314 0.02 8.66 -12.48
CA VAL A 314 -0.32 8.37 -13.87
C VAL A 314 -1.52 9.20 -14.32
N LYS A 315 -1.35 9.99 -15.39
CA LYS A 315 -2.45 10.73 -16.01
C LYS A 315 -3.37 9.76 -16.75
N GLY A 316 -4.69 9.92 -16.53
CA GLY A 316 -5.70 9.09 -17.19
C GLY A 316 -5.86 7.67 -16.61
N PHE A 317 -5.22 7.40 -15.51
CA PHE A 317 -5.38 6.14 -14.78
C PHE A 317 -6.69 6.17 -13.98
N LEU A 318 -7.69 5.43 -14.46
CA LEU A 318 -9.02 5.43 -13.88
C LEU A 318 -9.10 4.48 -12.69
N HIS A 319 -9.85 4.88 -11.66
CA HIS A 319 -10.05 4.12 -10.42
C HIS A 319 -10.92 2.89 -10.66
N SER A 320 -10.32 1.76 -10.98
CA SER A 320 -11.01 0.47 -11.11
C SER A 320 -10.04 -0.71 -11.00
N HIS A 321 -10.57 -1.90 -10.67
CA HIS A 321 -9.78 -3.13 -10.62
C HIS A 321 -9.16 -3.49 -11.98
N GLY A 322 -9.92 -3.35 -13.07
CA GLY A 322 -9.43 -3.68 -14.41
C GLY A 322 -8.31 -2.75 -14.88
N HIS A 323 -8.39 -1.44 -14.59
CA HIS A 323 -7.30 -0.51 -14.92
C HIS A 323 -6.06 -0.76 -14.06
N ALA A 324 -6.22 -1.11 -12.78
CA ALA A 324 -5.10 -1.47 -11.91
C ALA A 324 -4.38 -2.73 -12.39
N LEU A 325 -5.14 -3.77 -12.81
CA LEU A 325 -4.57 -5.00 -13.35
C LEU A 325 -3.76 -4.76 -14.63
N ALA A 326 -4.14 -3.76 -15.42
CA ALA A 326 -3.48 -3.44 -16.70
C ALA A 326 -2.14 -2.70 -16.53
N GLN A 327 -1.77 -2.28 -15.33
CA GLN A 327 -0.49 -1.58 -15.07
C GLN A 327 0.66 -2.56 -14.96
N ASN A 328 1.82 -2.19 -15.52
CA ASN A 328 3.04 -3.00 -15.46
C ASN A 328 3.93 -2.69 -14.25
N GLU A 329 3.79 -1.51 -13.67
CA GLU A 329 4.62 -1.01 -12.58
C GLU A 329 4.63 -1.94 -11.35
N PRO A 330 3.49 -2.51 -10.88
CA PRO A 330 3.50 -3.43 -9.76
C PRO A 330 4.38 -4.66 -9.98
N PHE A 331 4.32 -5.22 -11.17
CA PHE A 331 5.10 -6.41 -11.54
C PHE A 331 6.60 -6.09 -11.70
N ALA A 332 6.91 -4.97 -12.38
CA ALA A 332 8.28 -4.53 -12.58
C ALA A 332 8.96 -4.21 -11.25
N PHE A 333 8.26 -3.54 -10.35
CA PHE A 333 8.75 -3.23 -9.01
C PHE A 333 9.01 -4.51 -8.19
N ALA A 334 8.08 -5.47 -8.22
CA ALA A 334 8.25 -6.76 -7.57
C ALA A 334 9.47 -7.51 -8.11
N ASP A 335 9.61 -7.60 -9.43
CA ASP A 335 10.74 -8.27 -10.08
C ASP A 335 12.09 -7.62 -9.74
N GLU A 336 12.12 -6.30 -9.62
CA GLU A 336 13.30 -5.56 -9.19
C GLU A 336 13.73 -5.94 -7.77
N ILE A 337 12.79 -6.02 -6.83
CA ILE A 337 13.08 -6.35 -5.44
C ILE A 337 13.43 -7.84 -5.27
N VAL A 338 12.67 -8.71 -5.93
CA VAL A 338 12.74 -10.16 -5.70
C VAL A 338 13.87 -10.83 -6.51
N PHE A 339 14.10 -10.38 -7.72
CA PHE A 339 15.08 -10.99 -8.65
C PHE A 339 16.29 -10.08 -8.92
N GLY A 340 16.30 -8.85 -8.41
CA GLY A 340 17.35 -7.86 -8.71
C GLY A 340 17.33 -7.37 -10.16
N LYS A 341 16.23 -7.59 -10.90
CA LYS A 341 16.07 -7.14 -12.26
C LYS A 341 15.66 -5.69 -12.28
N LYS A 342 16.57 -4.80 -12.57
CA LYS A 342 16.23 -3.39 -12.75
C LYS A 342 15.49 -3.19 -14.08
N THR A 343 14.20 -2.87 -14.00
CA THR A 343 13.32 -2.68 -15.15
C THR A 343 12.60 -1.33 -15.15
N MET A 344 12.63 -0.62 -14.02
CA MET A 344 12.04 0.70 -13.87
C MET A 344 13.11 1.80 -13.87
N ILE A 345 12.81 2.92 -14.52
CA ILE A 345 13.61 4.15 -14.37
C ILE A 345 13.54 4.59 -12.91
N THR A 346 14.62 5.12 -12.38
CA THR A 346 14.66 5.72 -11.06
C THR A 346 14.95 7.20 -11.18
N ILE A 347 14.14 8.05 -10.54
CA ILE A 347 14.45 9.47 -10.37
C ILE A 347 15.21 9.59 -9.04
N ASP A 348 16.47 9.99 -9.12
CA ASP A 348 17.42 9.90 -8.00
C ASP A 348 17.32 11.09 -7.03
N THR A 349 16.53 12.11 -7.38
CA THR A 349 16.40 13.34 -6.60
C THR A 349 14.94 13.74 -6.51
N GLU A 350 14.48 14.12 -5.33
CA GLU A 350 13.12 14.62 -5.13
C GLU A 350 13.00 16.10 -5.51
N LEU A 351 11.81 16.51 -5.95
CA LEU A 351 11.43 17.90 -6.07
C LEU A 351 11.32 18.55 -4.70
N SER A 352 11.72 19.81 -4.62
CA SER A 352 11.54 20.62 -3.40
C SER A 352 10.53 21.73 -3.64
N ASP A 353 9.73 22.04 -2.64
CA ASP A 353 8.80 23.17 -2.66
C ASP A 353 9.53 24.48 -2.98
N GLY A 354 8.97 25.23 -3.93
CA GLY A 354 9.53 26.49 -4.42
C GLY A 354 10.66 26.34 -5.44
N ALA A 355 11.11 25.12 -5.75
CA ALA A 355 12.13 24.88 -6.78
C ALA A 355 11.48 24.77 -8.16
N THR A 356 11.05 25.89 -8.72
CA THR A 356 10.30 25.95 -10.00
C THR A 356 11.17 25.78 -11.24
N LYS A 357 12.49 25.69 -11.09
CA LYS A 357 13.45 25.50 -12.17
C LYS A 357 14.65 24.71 -11.68
N GLY A 358 15.14 23.78 -12.50
CA GLY A 358 16.31 22.99 -12.16
C GLY A 358 16.51 21.76 -13.03
N GLU A 359 17.33 20.87 -12.51
CA GLU A 359 17.60 19.56 -13.09
C GLU A 359 17.51 18.49 -12.01
N LEU A 360 16.84 17.37 -12.33
CA LEU A 360 16.85 16.16 -11.52
C LEU A 360 17.66 15.07 -12.23
N SER A 361 18.39 14.27 -11.46
CA SER A 361 19.08 13.09 -11.99
C SER A 361 18.11 11.92 -12.08
N TYR A 362 18.28 11.11 -13.12
CA TYR A 362 17.59 9.83 -13.24
C TYR A 362 18.52 8.76 -13.79
N THR A 363 18.23 7.52 -13.45
CA THR A 363 18.96 6.33 -13.91
C THR A 363 18.03 5.46 -14.75
N VAL A 364 18.52 5.01 -15.90
CA VAL A 364 17.80 4.14 -16.83
C VAL A 364 18.41 2.74 -16.75
N PRO A 365 17.60 1.68 -16.53
CA PRO A 365 18.08 0.30 -16.58
C PRO A 365 18.58 -0.09 -17.97
N GLU A 366 19.45 -1.09 -18.02
CA GLU A 366 19.89 -1.68 -19.30
C GLU A 366 18.69 -2.23 -20.11
N GLY A 367 18.65 -1.90 -21.39
CA GLY A 367 17.57 -2.32 -22.27
C GLY A 367 16.26 -1.54 -22.17
N VAL A 368 16.22 -0.48 -21.35
CA VAL A 368 15.10 0.47 -21.25
C VAL A 368 15.53 1.81 -21.83
N ALA A 369 14.65 2.49 -22.57
CA ALA A 369 14.89 3.84 -23.05
C ALA A 369 13.81 4.81 -22.55
N VAL A 370 14.17 6.09 -22.43
CA VAL A 370 13.20 7.15 -22.17
C VAL A 370 12.44 7.44 -23.48
N ASP A 371 11.12 7.26 -23.46
CA ASP A 371 10.25 7.64 -24.58
C ASP A 371 9.91 9.15 -24.48
N ARG A 372 9.50 9.61 -23.30
CA ARG A 372 9.11 11.00 -23.09
C ARG A 372 9.17 11.39 -21.60
N ALA A 373 9.34 12.68 -21.38
CA ALA A 373 9.25 13.26 -20.03
C ALA A 373 8.40 14.52 -20.04
N TYR A 374 7.71 14.75 -18.95
CA TYR A 374 6.81 15.89 -18.80
C TYR A 374 6.95 16.56 -17.44
N ILE A 375 6.72 17.87 -17.43
CA ILE A 375 6.29 18.61 -16.26
C ILE A 375 4.75 18.66 -16.28
N VAL A 376 4.13 18.22 -15.19
CA VAL A 376 2.68 18.22 -15.01
C VAL A 376 2.38 19.21 -13.90
N TYR A 377 1.40 20.08 -14.11
CA TYR A 377 1.16 21.22 -13.24
C TYR A 377 -0.33 21.54 -13.13
N THR A 378 -0.70 22.23 -12.06
CA THR A 378 -2.05 22.75 -11.85
C THR A 378 -2.01 24.12 -11.18
N GLU A 379 -2.98 24.98 -11.54
CA GLU A 379 -3.24 26.24 -10.84
C GLU A 379 -4.13 26.04 -9.60
N ASN A 380 -4.83 24.90 -9.51
CA ASN A 380 -5.59 24.50 -8.33
C ASN A 380 -4.66 23.89 -7.27
N THR A 381 -5.16 23.76 -6.04
CA THR A 381 -4.55 22.91 -5.04
C THR A 381 -5.09 21.48 -5.17
N VAL A 382 -4.22 20.48 -5.03
CA VAL A 382 -4.62 19.07 -5.23
C VAL A 382 -5.60 18.61 -4.17
N SER A 383 -5.50 19.16 -2.96
CA SER A 383 -6.43 18.90 -1.85
C SER A 383 -7.90 19.21 -2.15
N GLU A 384 -8.20 19.90 -3.24
CA GLU A 384 -9.56 20.21 -3.66
C GLU A 384 -10.23 19.08 -4.48
N GLY A 385 -9.53 17.96 -4.72
CA GLY A 385 -10.09 16.74 -5.33
C GLY A 385 -10.44 16.82 -6.82
N SER A 386 -10.42 18.02 -7.40
CA SER A 386 -10.83 18.28 -8.79
C SER A 386 -9.82 19.10 -9.57
N ALA A 387 -8.54 19.00 -9.25
CA ALA A 387 -7.49 19.76 -9.91
C ALA A 387 -7.43 19.43 -11.42
N ASN A 388 -7.45 20.48 -12.23
CA ASN A 388 -7.19 20.35 -13.64
C ASN A 388 -5.68 20.31 -13.85
N TRP A 389 -5.17 19.17 -14.24
CA TRP A 389 -3.76 18.98 -14.53
C TRP A 389 -3.47 19.22 -16.01
N ASP A 390 -2.55 20.13 -16.26
CA ASP A 390 -1.98 20.38 -17.57
C ASP A 390 -0.54 19.87 -17.63
N TYR A 391 0.06 19.78 -18.81
CA TYR A 391 1.41 19.23 -18.95
C TYR A 391 2.16 19.85 -20.11
N ALA A 392 3.47 19.92 -19.99
CA ALA A 392 4.38 20.31 -21.06
C ALA A 392 5.56 19.32 -21.14
N ARG A 393 6.01 19.06 -22.36
CA ARG A 393 7.18 18.20 -22.58
C ARG A 393 8.43 18.89 -22.07
N ILE A 394 9.29 18.11 -21.41
CA ILE A 394 10.60 18.58 -20.93
C ILE A 394 11.71 17.71 -21.49
N ALA A 395 12.95 18.22 -21.45
CA ALA A 395 14.12 17.48 -21.86
C ALA A 395 14.51 16.40 -20.83
N ALA A 396 14.77 15.20 -21.34
CA ALA A 396 15.31 14.07 -20.57
C ALA A 396 16.53 13.54 -21.32
N GLU A 397 17.70 14.08 -21.02
CA GLU A 397 18.93 13.80 -21.76
C GLU A 397 20.10 13.55 -20.80
N ASN A 398 20.97 12.62 -21.15
CA ASN A 398 22.19 12.35 -20.39
C ASN A 398 21.96 12.08 -18.88
N GLY A 399 20.85 11.41 -18.53
CA GLY A 399 20.49 11.14 -17.13
C GLY A 399 20.01 12.36 -16.35
N LYS A 400 19.58 13.43 -17.04
CA LYS A 400 19.06 14.66 -16.46
C LYS A 400 17.68 15.01 -17.01
N LEU A 401 16.75 15.34 -16.10
CA LEU A 401 15.48 16.01 -16.38
C LEU A 401 15.65 17.50 -16.16
N SER A 402 15.60 18.28 -17.23
CA SER A 402 15.67 19.75 -17.13
C SER A 402 14.28 20.35 -17.19
N TYR A 403 13.90 21.18 -16.22
CA TYR A 403 12.58 21.77 -16.14
C TYR A 403 12.61 23.24 -15.77
N ASP A 404 11.62 23.99 -16.25
CA ASP A 404 11.40 25.42 -15.93
C ASP A 404 9.89 25.69 -15.91
N LEU A 405 9.27 25.50 -14.74
CA LEU A 405 7.84 25.74 -14.53
C LEU A 405 7.46 27.20 -14.79
N SER A 406 8.35 28.14 -14.45
CA SER A 406 8.07 29.58 -14.58
C SER A 406 7.91 30.00 -16.03
N SER A 407 8.55 29.33 -16.98
CA SER A 407 8.40 29.58 -18.41
C SER A 407 7.17 28.88 -19.02
N VAL A 408 6.70 27.80 -18.43
CA VAL A 408 5.60 26.97 -18.94
C VAL A 408 4.27 27.39 -18.32
N ALA A 409 4.26 27.54 -16.98
CA ALA A 409 3.05 27.79 -16.18
C ALA A 409 3.37 28.66 -14.96
N PRO A 410 3.56 30.00 -15.17
CA PRO A 410 3.95 30.88 -14.05
C PRO A 410 2.89 31.05 -12.97
N ALA A 411 1.64 30.69 -13.26
CA ALA A 411 0.52 30.72 -12.32
C ALA A 411 0.31 29.39 -11.58
N ALA A 412 1.08 28.34 -11.90
CA ALA A 412 0.93 27.05 -11.26
C ALA A 412 1.15 27.13 -9.75
N ASN A 413 0.33 26.40 -9.00
CA ASN A 413 0.46 26.23 -7.55
C ASN A 413 1.20 24.95 -7.19
N GLU A 414 0.99 23.87 -7.95
CA GLU A 414 1.61 22.56 -7.71
C GLU A 414 2.06 21.93 -9.02
N PHE A 415 3.09 21.10 -8.95
CA PHE A 415 3.64 20.40 -10.11
C PHE A 415 4.40 19.13 -9.70
N TYR A 416 4.60 18.25 -10.66
CA TYR A 416 5.51 17.13 -10.55
C TYR A 416 6.12 16.80 -11.92
N LEU A 417 7.17 15.99 -11.93
CA LEU A 417 7.79 15.51 -13.15
C LEU A 417 7.52 14.04 -13.32
N TYR A 418 7.34 13.57 -14.56
CA TYR A 418 7.34 12.16 -14.83
C TYR A 418 8.13 11.77 -16.08
N ILE A 419 8.61 10.54 -16.10
CA ILE A 419 9.26 9.91 -17.23
C ILE A 419 8.41 8.70 -17.61
N ALA A 420 8.09 8.60 -18.91
CA ALA A 420 7.57 7.37 -19.48
C ALA A 420 8.71 6.65 -20.23
N ALA A 421 8.86 5.37 -19.94
CA ALA A 421 9.80 4.49 -20.61
C ALA A 421 9.18 3.90 -21.89
N ASP A 422 10.02 3.39 -22.79
CA ASP A 422 9.61 2.73 -24.04
C ASP A 422 8.85 1.42 -23.80
N ASN A 423 9.02 0.79 -22.63
CA ASN A 423 8.24 -0.35 -22.18
C ASN A 423 6.87 0.02 -21.56
N GLY A 424 6.48 1.29 -21.61
CA GLY A 424 5.20 1.81 -21.14
C GLY A 424 5.12 2.15 -19.66
N MET A 425 6.15 1.85 -18.86
CA MET A 425 6.15 2.18 -17.44
C MET A 425 6.35 3.66 -17.19
N ILE A 426 5.70 4.18 -16.13
CA ILE A 426 5.76 5.57 -15.72
C ILE A 426 6.37 5.64 -14.32
N VAL A 427 7.32 6.55 -14.16
CA VAL A 427 7.90 6.91 -12.86
C VAL A 427 7.76 8.41 -12.68
N SER A 428 7.33 8.84 -11.51
CA SER A 428 7.17 10.27 -11.21
C SER A 428 7.94 10.69 -9.95
N THR A 429 8.14 12.00 -9.83
CA THR A 429 8.43 12.61 -8.54
C THR A 429 7.16 12.68 -7.70
N ARG A 430 7.31 13.03 -6.43
CA ARG A 430 6.22 13.53 -5.60
C ARG A 430 5.76 14.90 -6.12
N ILE A 431 4.56 15.30 -5.70
CA ILE A 431 4.05 16.64 -5.99
C ILE A 431 4.80 17.65 -5.12
N ALA A 432 5.23 18.74 -5.75
CA ALA A 432 5.84 19.88 -5.08
C ALA A 432 4.99 21.14 -5.27
N LYS A 433 5.02 22.03 -4.27
CA LYS A 433 4.41 23.35 -4.37
C LYS A 433 5.31 24.30 -5.15
N ALA A 434 4.71 25.09 -6.06
CA ALA A 434 5.44 26.08 -6.84
C ALA A 434 5.88 27.29 -5.99
N LYS A 435 5.20 27.55 -4.88
CA LYS A 435 5.53 28.60 -3.91
C LYS A 435 5.74 27.99 -2.53
N LYS A 436 6.72 28.52 -1.81
CA LYS A 436 6.98 28.09 -0.42
C LYS A 436 5.91 28.60 0.53
#